data_fc98210b6f354009cccdc7b8713892b8
#
_entry.id   fc98210b6f354009cccdc7b8713892b8
#
_cell.length_a   1.000
_cell.length_b   1.000
_cell.length_c   1.000
_cell.angle_alpha   90.00
_cell.angle_beta   90.00
_cell.angle_gamma   90.00
#
_symmetry.space_group_name_H-M   'P 1'
#
loop_
_entity.id
_entity.type
_entity.pdbx_description
1 polymer ?
#
loop_
_entity_poly.entity_id
_entity_poly.type
_entity_poly.pdbx_seq_one_letter_code
_entity_poly.pdbx_strand_id
1 'polypeptide(L)'
;MAVVNASLVVINIYNLIKLSKADGNHYDMIRWDKEDSYLTYFIKHYKEDMKKYFLENILELSAADTIYTVCCEGVPAGVLAGKKEGDALEISFDYTTPTYRDCSAGRFLYAKLAEEGYKKFICKEVTEGHKSYLEKMGFVKENGVYVKNA
;
A
#
# COMPACT_ATOMS: atom_id res chain seq x y z
N MET A 1 -24.66 -8.69 -22.40
CA MET A 1 -25.24 -8.93 -21.11
C MET A 1 -24.38 -9.85 -20.26
N ALA A 2 -23.84 -9.33 -19.22
CA ALA A 2 -22.86 -10.04 -18.41
C ALA A 2 -23.40 -11.29 -17.70
N VAL A 3 -24.70 -11.32 -17.43
CA VAL A 3 -25.33 -12.42 -16.71
C VAL A 3 -25.51 -13.70 -17.54
N VAL A 4 -25.36 -13.60 -18.85
CA VAL A 4 -25.53 -14.74 -19.75
C VAL A 4 -24.49 -15.83 -19.48
N ASN A 5 -23.30 -15.42 -19.09
CA ASN A 5 -22.23 -16.37 -18.81
C ASN A 5 -21.35 -15.82 -17.67
N ALA A 6 -21.58 -16.31 -16.47
CA ALA A 6 -20.86 -15.87 -15.27
C ALA A 6 -19.35 -16.12 -15.37
N SER A 7 -18.91 -17.23 -15.98
CA SER A 7 -17.50 -17.53 -16.17
C SER A 7 -16.80 -16.50 -17.06
N LEU A 8 -17.50 -16.06 -18.12
CA LEU A 8 -16.97 -15.04 -19.02
C LEU A 8 -16.82 -13.68 -18.29
N VAL A 9 -17.78 -13.32 -17.45
CA VAL A 9 -17.74 -12.10 -16.64
C VAL A 9 -16.53 -12.12 -15.70
N VAL A 10 -16.31 -13.23 -15.00
CA VAL A 10 -15.17 -13.38 -14.08
C VAL A 10 -13.84 -13.25 -14.82
N ILE A 11 -13.70 -13.86 -15.99
CA ILE A 11 -12.49 -13.78 -16.81
C ILE A 11 -12.25 -12.31 -17.25
N ASN A 12 -13.28 -11.61 -17.67
CA ASN A 12 -13.17 -10.22 -18.09
C ASN A 12 -12.76 -9.29 -16.95
N ILE A 13 -13.32 -9.48 -15.77
CA ILE A 13 -12.95 -8.73 -14.57
C ILE A 13 -11.49 -8.98 -14.20
N TYR A 14 -11.06 -10.23 -14.24
CA TYR A 14 -9.67 -10.59 -13.97
C TYR A 14 -8.70 -9.91 -14.94
N ASN A 15 -9.01 -9.94 -16.23
CA ASN A 15 -8.19 -9.30 -17.26
C ASN A 15 -8.12 -7.78 -17.08
N LEU A 16 -9.25 -7.16 -16.70
CA LEU A 16 -9.29 -5.73 -16.42
C LEU A 16 -8.37 -5.35 -15.26
N ILE A 17 -8.42 -6.09 -14.16
CA ILE A 17 -7.55 -5.87 -13.01
C ILE A 17 -6.08 -6.01 -13.40
N LYS A 18 -5.75 -7.03 -14.18
CA LYS A 18 -4.39 -7.29 -14.65
C LYS A 18 -3.87 -6.16 -15.54
N LEU A 19 -4.70 -5.63 -16.44
CA LEU A 19 -4.34 -4.49 -17.29
C LEU A 19 -4.13 -3.23 -16.44
N SER A 20 -4.99 -2.99 -15.46
CA SER A 20 -4.87 -1.85 -14.55
C SER A 20 -3.56 -1.88 -13.78
N LYS A 21 -3.13 -3.03 -13.30
CA LYS A 21 -1.83 -3.21 -12.65
C LYS A 21 -0.67 -2.86 -13.58
N ALA A 22 -0.78 -3.23 -14.85
CA ALA A 22 0.30 -3.03 -15.82
C ALA A 22 0.51 -1.55 -16.17
N ASP A 23 -0.55 -0.77 -16.31
CA ASP A 23 -0.45 0.64 -16.73
C ASP A 23 -0.57 1.65 -15.58
N GLY A 24 -1.11 1.23 -14.43
CA GLY A 24 -1.28 2.10 -13.28
C GLY A 24 -2.35 3.19 -13.42
N ASN A 25 -3.03 3.30 -14.57
CA ASN A 25 -3.99 4.36 -14.83
C ASN A 25 -5.31 4.20 -14.07
N HIS A 26 -5.57 2.99 -13.55
CA HIS A 26 -6.80 2.66 -12.81
C HIS A 26 -6.61 2.63 -11.31
N TYR A 27 -5.46 3.09 -10.82
CA TYR A 27 -5.21 3.22 -9.39
C TYR A 27 -5.70 4.55 -8.87
N ASP A 28 -6.30 4.52 -7.68
CA ASP A 28 -6.69 5.69 -6.92
C ASP A 28 -6.11 5.60 -5.51
N MET A 29 -5.78 6.75 -4.93
CA MET A 29 -5.33 6.84 -3.55
C MET A 29 -6.41 7.49 -2.72
N ILE A 30 -6.73 6.91 -1.56
CA ILE A 30 -7.70 7.42 -0.62
C ILE A 30 -7.03 7.64 0.74
N ARG A 31 -7.21 8.81 1.30
CA ARG A 31 -6.82 9.10 2.69
C ARG A 31 -7.95 8.71 3.62
N TRP A 32 -7.63 7.98 4.69
CA TRP A 32 -8.61 7.46 5.62
C TRP A 32 -8.45 8.02 7.03
N ASP A 33 -9.57 8.09 7.73
CA ASP A 33 -9.59 8.23 9.17
C ASP A 33 -9.29 6.84 9.78
N LYS A 34 -8.38 6.78 10.75
CA LYS A 34 -8.00 5.53 11.41
C LYS A 34 -9.15 4.83 12.14
N GLU A 35 -10.23 5.53 12.42
CA GLU A 35 -11.41 4.97 13.07
C GLU A 35 -12.44 4.41 12.08
N ASP A 36 -12.15 4.48 10.79
CA ASP A 36 -13.04 3.94 9.79
C ASP A 36 -13.15 2.42 9.91
N SER A 37 -14.39 1.92 9.99
CA SER A 37 -14.66 0.50 10.18
C SER A 37 -14.21 -0.35 8.99
N TYR A 38 -14.26 0.20 7.79
CA TYR A 38 -13.79 -0.48 6.58
C TYR A 38 -12.28 -0.72 6.63
N LEU A 39 -11.52 0.27 7.04
CA LEU A 39 -10.07 0.15 7.18
C LEU A 39 -9.71 -0.89 8.25
N THR A 40 -10.40 -0.88 9.37
CA THR A 40 -10.23 -1.88 10.43
C THR A 40 -10.52 -3.29 9.91
N TYR A 41 -11.58 -3.45 9.15
CA TYR A 41 -11.93 -4.71 8.51
C TYR A 41 -10.83 -5.18 7.54
N PHE A 42 -10.32 -4.28 6.72
CA PHE A 42 -9.25 -4.59 5.75
C PHE A 42 -8.01 -5.13 6.46
N ILE A 43 -7.57 -4.45 7.50
CA ILE A 43 -6.38 -4.87 8.26
C ILE A 43 -6.62 -6.22 8.94
N LYS A 44 -7.78 -6.41 9.55
CA LYS A 44 -8.13 -7.67 10.19
C LYS A 44 -8.15 -8.83 9.18
N HIS A 45 -8.69 -8.58 8.00
CA HIS A 45 -8.79 -9.60 6.94
C HIS A 45 -7.41 -10.06 6.45
N TYR A 46 -6.46 -9.15 6.32
CA TYR A 46 -5.12 -9.46 5.82
C TYR A 46 -4.06 -9.62 6.90
N LYS A 47 -4.45 -9.60 8.17
CA LYS A 47 -3.50 -9.60 9.30
C LYS A 47 -2.49 -10.74 9.25
N GLU A 48 -2.93 -11.96 8.97
CA GLU A 48 -2.04 -13.13 8.93
C GLU A 48 -1.00 -13.03 7.80
N ASP A 49 -1.40 -12.47 6.66
CA ASP A 49 -0.46 -12.23 5.57
C ASP A 49 0.49 -11.06 5.90
N MET A 50 -0.02 -10.00 6.52
CA MET A 50 0.77 -8.84 6.94
C MET A 50 1.88 -9.23 7.92
N LYS A 51 1.63 -10.18 8.82
CA LYS A 51 2.61 -10.64 9.81
C LYS A 51 3.86 -11.27 9.19
N LYS A 52 3.80 -11.66 7.93
CA LYS A 52 4.97 -12.19 7.21
C LYS A 52 5.99 -11.09 6.90
N TYR A 53 5.57 -9.83 6.91
CA TYR A 53 6.39 -8.70 6.49
C TYR A 53 6.59 -7.67 7.59
N PHE A 54 5.70 -7.62 8.58
CA PHE A 54 5.71 -6.60 9.64
C PHE A 54 5.58 -7.23 11.03
N LEU A 55 6.18 -6.57 12.01
CA LEU A 55 5.98 -6.94 13.41
C LEU A 55 4.53 -6.64 13.81
N GLU A 56 3.94 -7.50 14.63
CA GLU A 56 2.51 -7.39 14.99
C GLU A 56 2.14 -6.06 15.64
N ASN A 57 3.01 -5.51 16.47
CA ASN A 57 2.78 -4.23 17.15
C ASN A 57 2.75 -3.03 16.17
N ILE A 58 3.33 -3.17 14.99
CA ILE A 58 3.33 -2.11 13.98
C ILE A 58 1.99 -2.05 13.24
N LEU A 59 1.24 -3.14 13.22
CA LEU A 59 -0.04 -3.22 12.53
C LEU A 59 -1.18 -2.51 13.28
N GLU A 60 -0.90 -1.87 14.40
CA GLU A 60 -1.87 -1.11 15.15
C GLU A 60 -2.01 0.32 14.60
N LEU A 61 -3.22 0.67 14.18
CA LEU A 61 -3.50 1.99 13.62
C LEU A 61 -3.35 3.11 14.64
N SER A 62 -3.43 2.81 15.93
CA SER A 62 -3.28 3.80 17.00
C SER A 62 -1.94 4.55 16.97
N ALA A 63 -0.91 3.93 16.43
CA ALA A 63 0.41 4.54 16.30
C ALA A 63 0.54 5.45 15.06
N ALA A 64 -0.41 5.41 14.14
CA ALA A 64 -0.39 6.19 12.91
C ALA A 64 -1.32 7.40 13.02
N ASP A 65 -0.93 8.52 12.42
CA ASP A 65 -1.79 9.69 12.26
C ASP A 65 -2.21 9.91 10.81
N THR A 66 -1.62 9.17 9.90
CA THR A 66 -1.84 9.32 8.46
C THR A 66 -1.95 7.94 7.81
N ILE A 67 -3.06 7.69 7.14
CA ILE A 67 -3.35 6.40 6.54
C ILE A 67 -3.88 6.59 5.12
N TYR A 68 -3.29 5.88 4.17
CA TYR A 68 -3.71 5.88 2.78
C TYR A 68 -3.97 4.46 2.32
N THR A 69 -4.96 4.30 1.45
CA THR A 69 -5.12 3.07 0.68
C THR A 69 -4.92 3.38 -0.79
N VAL A 70 -4.36 2.43 -1.51
CA VAL A 70 -4.38 2.44 -2.96
C VAL A 70 -5.44 1.44 -3.41
N CYS A 71 -6.32 1.90 -4.29
CA CYS A 71 -7.41 1.08 -4.84
C CYS A 71 -7.24 0.96 -6.36
N CYS A 72 -7.60 -0.19 -6.89
CA CYS A 72 -7.65 -0.43 -8.33
C CYS A 72 -9.10 -0.69 -8.70
N GLU A 73 -9.72 0.22 -9.47
CA GLU A 73 -11.14 0.11 -9.85
C GLU A 73 -12.06 -0.05 -8.63
N GLY A 74 -11.76 0.67 -7.55
CA GLY A 74 -12.53 0.59 -6.30
C GLY A 74 -12.20 -0.61 -5.41
N VAL A 75 -11.29 -1.49 -5.83
CA VAL A 75 -10.86 -2.65 -5.04
C VAL A 75 -9.57 -2.30 -4.29
N PRO A 76 -9.51 -2.47 -2.95
CA PRO A 76 -8.30 -2.18 -2.21
C PRO A 76 -7.13 -3.05 -2.65
N ALA A 77 -6.03 -2.41 -3.00
CA ALA A 77 -4.80 -3.08 -3.44
C ALA A 77 -3.68 -2.98 -2.40
N GLY A 78 -3.72 -1.96 -1.55
CA GLY A 78 -2.71 -1.80 -0.53
C GLY A 78 -3.07 -0.74 0.50
N VAL A 79 -2.34 -0.73 1.60
CA VAL A 79 -2.50 0.24 2.69
C VAL A 79 -1.13 0.69 3.18
N LEU A 80 -0.99 1.99 3.39
CA LEU A 80 0.20 2.59 3.97
C LEU A 80 -0.21 3.40 5.18
N ALA A 81 0.47 3.21 6.29
CA ALA A 81 0.21 3.95 7.52
C ALA A 81 1.52 4.51 8.08
N GLY A 82 1.46 5.70 8.64
CA GLY A 82 2.64 6.35 9.18
C GLY A 82 2.33 7.60 9.96
N LYS A 83 3.39 8.35 10.26
CA LYS A 83 3.33 9.63 10.97
C LYS A 83 3.91 10.72 10.10
N LYS A 84 3.17 11.80 9.96
CA LYS A 84 3.63 12.98 9.24
C LYS A 84 4.55 13.82 10.13
N GLU A 85 5.75 14.08 9.64
CA GLU A 85 6.73 14.96 10.30
C GLU A 85 7.21 16.03 9.31
N GLY A 86 6.57 17.20 9.32
CA GLY A 86 6.86 18.24 8.34
C GLY A 86 6.52 17.79 6.93
N ASP A 87 7.51 17.78 6.04
CA ASP A 87 7.38 17.26 4.67
C ASP A 87 7.84 15.79 4.53
N ALA A 88 8.14 15.14 5.64
CA ALA A 88 8.52 13.73 5.69
C ALA A 88 7.37 12.86 6.21
N LEU A 89 7.30 11.64 5.75
CA LEU A 89 6.39 10.63 6.25
C LEU A 89 7.20 9.46 6.81
N GLU A 90 7.07 9.22 8.12
CA GLU A 90 7.64 8.05 8.76
C GLU A 90 6.65 6.90 8.62
N ILE A 91 7.00 5.91 7.83
CA ILE A 91 6.12 4.81 7.47
C ILE A 91 6.18 3.72 8.53
N SER A 92 5.04 3.41 9.14
CA SER A 92 4.89 2.30 10.09
C SER A 92 4.75 0.98 9.35
N PHE A 93 3.89 0.94 8.35
CA PHE A 93 3.78 -0.21 7.45
C PHE A 93 3.24 0.21 6.09
N ASP A 94 3.57 -0.61 5.10
CA ASP A 94 3.24 -0.41 3.70
C ASP A 94 2.98 -1.80 3.13
N TYR A 95 1.73 -2.14 2.95
CA TYR A 95 1.30 -3.48 2.59
C TYR A 95 0.51 -3.48 1.30
N THR A 96 0.84 -4.41 0.42
CA THR A 96 0.12 -4.68 -0.82
C THR A 96 -0.48 -6.07 -0.74
N THR A 97 -1.76 -6.19 -1.12
CA THR A 97 -2.44 -7.49 -1.12
C THR A 97 -1.79 -8.44 -2.12
N PRO A 98 -1.89 -9.78 -1.92
CA PRO A 98 -1.20 -10.74 -2.80
C PRO A 98 -1.49 -10.57 -4.28
N THR A 99 -2.72 -10.19 -4.64
CA THR A 99 -3.12 -10.00 -6.03
C THR A 99 -2.36 -8.87 -6.74
N TYR A 100 -1.88 -7.87 -5.99
CA TYR A 100 -1.29 -6.65 -6.54
C TYR A 100 0.21 -6.51 -6.26
N ARG A 101 0.92 -7.60 -6.03
CA ARG A 101 2.35 -7.60 -5.67
C ARG A 101 3.32 -7.56 -6.84
N ASP A 102 3.07 -6.71 -7.81
CA ASP A 102 3.97 -6.47 -8.94
C ASP A 102 4.69 -5.11 -8.86
N CYS A 103 4.61 -4.47 -7.69
CA CYS A 103 5.21 -3.16 -7.41
C CYS A 103 4.51 -1.96 -8.06
N SER A 104 3.56 -2.15 -8.96
CA SER A 104 2.90 -1.02 -9.64
C SER A 104 2.02 -0.21 -8.69
N ALA A 105 1.29 -0.87 -7.79
CA ALA A 105 0.46 -0.21 -6.78
C ALA A 105 1.31 0.64 -5.84
N GLY A 106 2.44 0.10 -5.37
CA GLY A 106 3.36 0.83 -4.51
C GLY A 106 3.98 2.04 -5.20
N ARG A 107 4.44 1.88 -6.42
CA ARG A 107 5.00 2.99 -7.20
C ARG A 107 3.99 4.10 -7.42
N PHE A 108 2.75 3.75 -7.73
CA PHE A 108 1.67 4.71 -7.85
C PHE A 108 1.45 5.46 -6.53
N LEU A 109 1.39 4.73 -5.41
CA LEU A 109 1.16 5.30 -4.09
C LEU A 109 2.25 6.32 -3.73
N TYR A 110 3.52 5.98 -3.87
CA TYR A 110 4.62 6.90 -3.57
C TYR A 110 4.64 8.12 -4.49
N ALA A 111 4.31 7.95 -5.76
CA ALA A 111 4.20 9.06 -6.70
C ALA A 111 3.09 10.03 -6.28
N LYS A 112 1.94 9.51 -5.87
CA LYS A 112 0.82 10.33 -5.39
C LYS A 112 1.14 11.03 -4.07
N LEU A 113 1.84 10.37 -3.16
CA LEU A 113 2.27 10.98 -1.91
C LEU A 113 3.25 12.13 -2.16
N ALA A 114 4.13 12.01 -3.14
CA ALA A 114 4.99 13.09 -3.56
C ALA A 114 4.19 14.29 -4.08
N GLU A 115 3.13 14.05 -4.85
CA GLU A 115 2.22 15.11 -5.31
C GLU A 115 1.49 15.80 -4.15
N GLU A 116 1.22 15.07 -3.06
CA GLU A 116 0.61 15.61 -1.83
C GLU A 116 1.57 16.50 -1.04
N GLY A 117 2.82 16.56 -1.41
CA GLY A 117 3.82 17.44 -0.80
C GLY A 117 4.86 16.74 0.07
N TYR A 118 4.83 15.43 0.20
CA TYR A 118 5.88 14.70 0.90
C TYR A 118 7.17 14.71 0.09
N LYS A 119 8.27 15.09 0.74
CA LYS A 119 9.60 15.13 0.11
C LYS A 119 10.49 13.98 0.52
N LYS A 120 10.13 13.28 1.59
CA LYS A 120 10.96 12.22 2.15
C LYS A 120 10.09 11.15 2.82
N PHE A 121 10.47 9.90 2.63
CA PHE A 121 9.83 8.74 3.27
C PHE A 121 10.87 7.99 4.08
N ILE A 122 10.51 7.59 5.30
CA ILE A 122 11.45 6.96 6.25
C ILE A 122 10.80 5.69 6.81
N CYS A 123 11.54 4.57 6.79
CA CYS A 123 11.17 3.33 7.45
C CYS A 123 12.24 2.97 8.47
N LYS A 124 11.89 2.95 9.75
CA LYS A 124 12.82 2.69 10.85
C LYS A 124 12.89 1.21 11.24
N GLU A 125 11.76 0.53 11.29
CA GLU A 125 11.70 -0.87 11.66
C GLU A 125 11.39 -1.71 10.43
N VAL A 126 12.41 -2.34 9.85
CA VAL A 126 12.31 -3.09 8.61
C VAL A 126 12.64 -4.55 8.85
N THR A 127 11.68 -5.42 8.57
CA THR A 127 11.89 -6.88 8.60
C THR A 127 12.58 -7.34 7.33
N GLU A 128 13.22 -8.49 7.38
CA GLU A 128 13.85 -9.08 6.18
C GLU A 128 12.83 -9.30 5.05
N GLY A 129 11.59 -9.65 5.39
CA GLY A 129 10.54 -9.85 4.39
C GLY A 129 10.13 -8.59 3.65
N HIS A 130 10.31 -7.43 4.27
CA HIS A 130 9.93 -6.14 3.69
C HIS A 130 11.10 -5.43 2.98
N LYS A 131 12.31 -5.77 3.31
CA LYS A 131 13.53 -5.13 2.80
C LYS A 131 13.61 -5.11 1.28
N SER A 132 13.37 -6.25 0.65
CA SER A 132 13.42 -6.38 -0.81
C SER A 132 12.42 -5.46 -1.51
N TYR A 133 11.21 -5.33 -0.96
CA TYR A 133 10.20 -4.43 -1.49
C TYR A 133 10.64 -2.96 -1.38
N LEU A 134 11.19 -2.55 -0.24
CA LEU A 134 11.66 -1.19 -0.06
C LEU A 134 12.77 -0.83 -1.04
N GLU A 135 13.70 -1.74 -1.27
CA GLU A 135 14.76 -1.54 -2.25
C GLU A 135 14.21 -1.36 -3.68
N LYS A 136 13.19 -2.14 -4.04
CA LYS A 136 12.49 -2.00 -5.33
C LYS A 136 11.75 -0.68 -5.46
N MET A 137 11.28 -0.12 -4.35
CA MET A 137 10.63 1.19 -4.32
C MET A 137 11.63 2.35 -4.35
N GLY A 138 12.91 2.08 -4.28
CA GLY A 138 13.96 3.10 -4.32
C GLY A 138 14.45 3.57 -2.96
N PHE A 139 14.12 2.87 -1.88
CA PHE A 139 14.67 3.17 -0.57
C PHE A 139 16.13 2.74 -0.48
N VAL A 140 16.92 3.56 0.21
CA VAL A 140 18.34 3.32 0.46
C VAL A 140 18.57 3.34 1.98
N LYS A 141 19.40 2.43 2.47
CA LYS A 141 19.75 2.38 3.88
C LYS A 141 20.75 3.49 4.23
N GLU A 142 20.35 4.37 5.16
CA GLU A 142 21.19 5.46 5.66
C GLU A 142 21.11 5.48 7.18
N ASN A 143 22.26 5.39 7.86
CA ASN A 143 22.33 5.43 9.32
C ASN A 143 21.36 4.49 10.04
N GLY A 144 21.22 3.27 9.52
CA GLY A 144 20.37 2.25 10.12
C GLY A 144 18.89 2.32 9.78
N VAL A 145 18.44 3.31 8.99
CA VAL A 145 17.06 3.44 8.53
C VAL A 145 16.99 3.45 7.02
N TYR A 146 15.83 3.09 6.48
CA TYR A 146 15.59 3.14 5.03
C TYR A 146 14.94 4.46 4.66
N VAL A 147 15.49 5.14 3.67
CA VAL A 147 15.07 6.48 3.24
C VAL A 147 14.83 6.50 1.75
N LYS A 148 13.74 7.14 1.34
CA LYS A 148 13.44 7.44 -0.05
C LYS A 148 13.13 8.92 -0.17
N ASN A 149 13.82 9.62 -1.06
CA ASN A 149 13.47 10.99 -1.44
C ASN A 149 12.45 10.97 -2.57
N ALA A 150 11.50 11.87 -2.49
CA ALA A 150 10.45 11.97 -3.50
C ALA A 150 11.00 12.61 -4.78
#